data_8aca6c51b099a70cae3b5b2fd3323261
#
_entry.id   8aca6c51b099a70cae3b5b2fd3323261
#
_cell.length_a   1.000
_cell.length_b   1.000
_cell.length_c   1.000
_cell.angle_alpha   90.00
_cell.angle_beta   90.00
_cell.angle_gamma   90.00
#
_symmetry.space_group_name_H-M   'P 1'
#
loop_
_entity.id
_entity.type
_entity.pdbx_description
1 polymer ?
#
loop_
_entity_poly.entity_id
_entity_poly.type
_entity_poly.pdbx_seq_one_letter_code
_entity_poly.pdbx_strand_id
1 'polypeptide(L)'
;PELGQMPVIIVGDKTGDVELDTLDKCTLDQRVKGERRQKSPHATMLDYLNSTEHIYGIVANGQVLRLIRNTGQLVKLTYIEFDMRRMVEEDHYAEFCLLFRLMHTSRFSHGGDDACIMEQWFNRSIESGNRIRTGLSDAVQKTMEKLGRAVVCGEGEGNEAFRLAVINGEANAQTLNKELIHFIYRILFLFIIEDRNLVYHIGEPDKDADYDRKVRCQDIYKRFYAVSRLRGLSELPHLRNERYHDLWEGLMDSFRLFEDEAFGAPLCIKPLGGILFHKDTLRYLRRCQISNRQLLEAFFSLNEFKDEKQNRVKINYSSLDVEEFGSVYEGILEMRAVITQGTSLTNWDFTFGAGLDRKSSSSYYTRPDLVQNLIRTTLEPVIKKRIAQCQTTEEKVRSLLSMKVCDAASGSGHIVLAMARTLAWYICTLRTGEDNPASQDYREALREVIQKCIYAVDYNPDAVELCKVVLWIEGYCAGKPLSFLDHHVRCGNSVIGVTNLDTLLNGVPKEAFSAENKE
;
A
#
# COMPACT_ATOMS: atom_id res chain seq x y z
N PRO A 1 13.90 37.00 8.73
CA PRO A 1 14.58 36.53 7.53
C PRO A 1 13.70 36.87 6.35
N GLU A 2 14.32 37.53 5.36
CA GLU A 2 13.59 37.81 4.11
C GLU A 2 13.16 36.46 3.51
N LEU A 3 11.89 36.25 3.33
CA LEU A 3 11.20 35.05 2.78
C LEU A 3 11.62 34.75 1.32
N GLY A 4 12.89 34.78 1.00
CA GLY A 4 13.40 34.61 -0.35
C GLY A 4 14.58 33.65 -0.46
N GLN A 5 15.04 33.06 0.64
CA GLN A 5 16.21 32.19 0.62
C GLN A 5 15.80 30.79 1.08
N MET A 6 16.02 29.80 0.23
CA MET A 6 15.81 28.38 0.58
C MET A 6 16.96 27.91 1.47
N PRO A 7 16.71 27.34 2.66
CA PRO A 7 17.74 26.76 3.49
C PRO A 7 18.38 25.54 2.81
N VAL A 8 19.71 25.46 2.87
CA VAL A 8 20.49 24.36 2.28
C VAL A 8 21.47 23.82 3.31
N ILE A 9 21.47 22.51 3.51
CA ILE A 9 22.50 21.80 4.27
C ILE A 9 23.36 21.01 3.29
N ILE A 10 24.66 21.27 3.30
CA ILE A 10 25.64 20.53 2.51
C ILE A 10 26.48 19.72 3.50
N VAL A 11 26.46 18.40 3.33
CA VAL A 11 27.29 17.48 4.11
C VAL A 11 28.59 17.28 3.35
N GLY A 12 29.69 17.73 3.90
CA GLY A 12 31.04 17.56 3.33
C GLY A 12 31.95 16.86 4.32
N ASP A 13 33.04 16.28 3.85
CA ASP A 13 34.11 15.78 4.70
C ASP A 13 34.96 16.94 5.23
N LYS A 14 35.25 16.93 6.54
CA LYS A 14 36.03 17.96 7.22
C LYS A 14 37.53 17.87 6.95
N THR A 15 38.00 16.76 6.35
CA THR A 15 39.44 16.47 6.22
C THR A 15 40.06 16.94 4.89
N GLY A 16 39.25 17.33 3.90
CA GLY A 16 39.75 17.81 2.61
C GLY A 16 40.34 16.70 1.70
N ASP A 17 40.57 15.51 2.22
CA ASP A 17 41.00 14.32 1.50
C ASP A 17 39.78 13.40 1.29
N VAL A 18 38.90 13.81 0.40
CA VAL A 18 37.70 13.00 0.07
C VAL A 18 38.13 11.94 -0.95
N GLU A 19 38.37 10.73 -0.49
CA GLU A 19 38.11 9.58 -1.33
C GLU A 19 36.60 9.52 -1.54
N LEU A 20 36.14 9.66 -2.78
CA LEU A 20 34.71 9.62 -3.18
C LEU A 20 33.96 8.43 -2.59
N ASP A 21 34.63 7.31 -2.35
CA ASP A 21 34.11 6.10 -1.73
C ASP A 21 33.66 6.24 -0.26
N THR A 22 34.17 7.25 0.46
CA THR A 22 33.76 7.45 1.87
C THR A 22 32.47 8.24 2.00
N LEU A 23 32.09 9.02 1.00
CA LEU A 23 30.81 9.74 0.94
C LEU A 23 29.63 8.79 0.68
N ASP A 24 29.85 7.64 0.02
CA ASP A 24 28.83 6.61 -0.19
C ASP A 24 28.26 6.04 1.12
N LYS A 25 29.01 6.16 2.21
CA LYS A 25 28.63 5.60 3.51
C LYS A 25 27.82 6.57 4.38
N CYS A 26 27.77 7.83 4.02
CA CYS A 26 26.96 8.84 4.70
C CYS A 26 25.66 9.06 3.95
N THR A 27 24.65 8.25 4.20
CA THR A 27 23.30 8.60 3.77
C THR A 27 22.87 9.86 4.50
N LEU A 28 22.03 10.69 3.85
CA LEU A 28 21.47 11.90 4.47
C LEU A 28 20.66 11.61 5.75
N ASP A 29 20.40 10.34 6.02
CA ASP A 29 19.67 9.83 7.17
C ASP A 29 20.59 9.32 8.30
N GLN A 30 21.92 9.30 8.12
CA GLN A 30 22.86 8.87 9.14
C GLN A 30 23.37 10.07 9.98
N ARG A 31 23.63 9.82 11.25
CA ARG A 31 24.17 10.81 12.18
C ARG A 31 25.60 11.17 11.81
N VAL A 32 25.90 12.46 11.77
CA VAL A 32 27.26 12.94 11.51
C VAL A 32 28.11 12.73 12.77
N LYS A 33 29.17 11.90 12.69
CA LYS A 33 30.09 11.64 13.80
C LYS A 33 30.86 12.91 14.17
N GLY A 34 30.85 13.29 15.42
CA GLY A 34 31.70 14.35 15.97
C GLY A 34 31.01 15.67 16.33
N GLU A 35 29.73 15.81 16.15
CA GLU A 35 28.97 16.98 16.61
C GLU A 35 28.26 16.73 17.96
N ARG A 36 28.16 17.77 18.80
CA ARG A 36 27.48 17.70 20.11
C ARG A 36 25.99 17.38 20.02
N ARG A 37 25.34 17.68 18.89
CA ARG A 37 23.95 17.29 18.57
C ARG A 37 23.98 16.23 17.48
N GLN A 38 23.72 15.01 17.86
CA GLN A 38 23.76 13.85 16.98
C GLN A 38 22.45 13.68 16.19
N LYS A 39 22.11 14.63 15.33
CA LYS A 39 20.96 14.50 14.40
C LYS A 39 21.48 14.25 12.99
N SER A 40 20.69 13.49 12.19
CA SER A 40 20.99 13.36 10.76
C SER A 40 20.80 14.68 10.02
N PRO A 41 21.44 14.90 8.87
CA PRO A 41 21.24 16.11 8.06
C PRO A 41 19.76 16.31 7.68
N HIS A 42 19.06 15.24 7.38
CA HIS A 42 17.62 15.24 7.10
C HIS A 42 16.80 15.74 8.30
N ALA A 43 17.02 15.15 9.47
CA ALA A 43 16.33 15.54 10.69
C ALA A 43 16.65 17.00 11.11
N THR A 44 17.90 17.42 10.91
CA THR A 44 18.33 18.82 11.18
C THR A 44 17.58 19.81 10.28
N MET A 45 17.41 19.49 9.00
CA MET A 45 16.66 20.35 8.08
C MET A 45 15.17 20.39 8.47
N LEU A 46 14.55 19.27 8.80
CA LEU A 46 13.16 19.23 9.23
C LEU A 46 12.93 20.04 10.52
N ASP A 47 13.83 19.93 11.50
CA ASP A 47 13.76 20.75 12.73
C ASP A 47 13.83 22.24 12.41
N TYR A 48 14.69 22.61 11.48
CA TYR A 48 14.80 23.99 11.02
C TYR A 48 13.52 24.46 10.35
N LEU A 49 12.97 23.67 9.42
CA LEU A 49 11.73 24.00 8.72
C LEU A 49 10.54 24.07 9.69
N ASN A 50 10.47 23.20 10.71
CA ASN A 50 9.44 23.22 11.74
C ASN A 50 9.55 24.43 12.70
N SER A 51 10.76 24.96 12.86
CA SER A 51 11.01 26.12 13.73
C SER A 51 10.94 27.47 13.00
N THR A 52 10.81 27.44 11.67
CA THR A 52 10.78 28.61 10.81
C THR A 52 9.55 28.59 9.91
N GLU A 53 9.31 29.67 9.18
CA GLU A 53 8.21 29.75 8.20
C GLU A 53 8.60 29.20 6.81
N HIS A 54 9.77 28.54 6.70
CA HIS A 54 10.19 27.95 5.43
C HIS A 54 9.42 26.65 5.16
N ILE A 55 8.90 26.53 3.95
CA ILE A 55 8.16 25.35 3.50
C ILE A 55 9.13 24.32 2.90
N TYR A 56 10.16 24.76 2.20
CA TYR A 56 11.12 23.90 1.50
C TYR A 56 12.54 24.06 2.02
N GLY A 57 13.31 22.96 1.98
CA GLY A 57 14.74 22.94 2.27
C GLY A 57 15.47 21.90 1.43
N ILE A 58 16.76 22.10 1.20
CA ILE A 58 17.61 21.19 0.43
C ILE A 58 18.66 20.58 1.34
N VAL A 59 18.87 19.28 1.20
CA VAL A 59 19.98 18.57 1.83
C VAL A 59 20.75 17.82 0.76
N ALA A 60 22.07 17.96 0.73
CA ALA A 60 22.93 17.31 -0.25
C ALA A 60 24.27 16.86 0.35
N ASN A 61 24.83 15.77 -0.16
CA ASN A 61 26.16 15.27 0.19
C ASN A 61 27.09 15.11 -1.04
N GLY A 62 26.73 15.71 -2.17
CA GLY A 62 27.48 15.61 -3.42
C GLY A 62 27.11 14.41 -4.29
N GLN A 63 26.59 13.33 -3.69
CA GLN A 63 26.10 12.15 -4.43
C GLN A 63 24.58 12.12 -4.51
N VAL A 64 23.92 12.56 -3.45
CA VAL A 64 22.45 12.62 -3.34
C VAL A 64 22.03 14.04 -3.06
N LEU A 65 20.98 14.51 -3.71
CA LEU A 65 20.31 15.76 -3.45
C LEU A 65 18.86 15.51 -3.08
N ARG A 66 18.44 16.00 -1.93
CA ARG A 66 17.09 15.83 -1.40
C ARG A 66 16.41 17.18 -1.21
N LEU A 67 15.27 17.38 -1.86
CA LEU A 67 14.37 18.50 -1.63
C LEU A 67 13.32 18.07 -0.61
N ILE A 68 13.26 18.73 0.53
CA ILE A 68 12.35 18.41 1.64
C ILE A 68 11.28 19.48 1.71
N ARG A 69 10.02 19.07 1.91
CA ARG A 69 8.89 19.95 2.19
C ARG A 69 8.40 19.76 3.62
N ASN A 70 8.20 20.86 4.33
CA ASN A 70 7.53 20.85 5.62
C ASN A 70 6.02 20.58 5.43
N THR A 71 5.50 19.53 6.03
CA THR A 71 4.07 19.15 5.93
C THR A 71 3.26 19.55 7.15
N GLY A 72 3.91 20.02 8.22
CA GLY A 72 3.24 20.27 9.51
C GLY A 72 2.59 19.02 10.15
N GLN A 73 2.70 17.86 9.51
CA GLN A 73 2.17 16.58 10.00
C GLN A 73 3.33 15.68 10.43
N LEU A 74 3.28 15.23 11.68
CA LEU A 74 4.33 14.45 12.35
C LEU A 74 4.67 13.09 11.70
N VAL A 75 3.90 12.61 10.74
CA VAL A 75 3.96 11.21 10.29
C VAL A 75 4.21 11.05 8.79
N LYS A 76 4.18 12.10 7.98
CA LYS A 76 4.47 12.02 6.53
C LYS A 76 5.80 12.68 6.19
N LEU A 77 6.79 11.85 5.86
CA LEU A 77 8.04 12.31 5.24
C LEU A 77 7.73 12.71 3.79
N THR A 78 7.90 14.00 3.47
CA THR A 78 7.67 14.50 2.11
C THR A 78 8.97 15.06 1.56
N TYR A 79 9.63 14.28 0.74
CA TYR A 79 10.83 14.71 0.03
C TYR A 79 10.92 14.09 -1.36
N ILE A 80 11.69 14.73 -2.22
CA ILE A 80 12.11 14.20 -3.51
C ILE A 80 13.63 14.04 -3.44
N GLU A 81 14.13 12.85 -3.76
CA GLU A 81 15.55 12.55 -3.74
C GLU A 81 16.05 12.25 -5.15
N PHE A 82 17.22 12.80 -5.48
CA PHE A 82 17.91 12.59 -6.74
C PHE A 82 19.26 11.94 -6.46
N ASP A 83 19.52 10.80 -7.08
CA ASP A 83 20.83 10.15 -7.11
C ASP A 83 21.69 10.82 -8.19
N MET A 84 22.47 11.82 -7.76
CA MET A 84 23.31 12.62 -8.65
C MET A 84 24.44 11.80 -9.26
N ARG A 85 24.99 10.83 -8.50
CA ARG A 85 26.06 9.96 -8.95
C ARG A 85 25.58 9.08 -10.10
N ARG A 86 24.51 8.35 -9.86
CA ARG A 86 23.92 7.47 -10.87
C ARG A 86 23.48 8.22 -12.12
N MET A 87 22.94 9.42 -11.94
CA MET A 87 22.50 10.29 -13.03
C MET A 87 23.65 10.66 -13.97
N VAL A 88 24.86 10.86 -13.42
CA VAL A 88 26.08 11.22 -14.19
C VAL A 88 26.76 9.97 -14.75
N GLU A 89 26.91 8.89 -13.94
CA GLU A 89 27.63 7.68 -14.36
C GLU A 89 26.89 6.88 -15.44
N GLU A 90 25.54 6.87 -15.39
CA GLU A 90 24.69 6.13 -16.33
C GLU A 90 24.05 7.02 -17.41
N ASP A 91 24.48 8.29 -17.56
CA ASP A 91 23.97 9.25 -18.56
C ASP A 91 22.43 9.42 -18.52
N HIS A 92 21.82 9.47 -17.33
CA HIS A 92 20.37 9.59 -17.17
C HIS A 92 19.90 11.04 -17.44
N TYR A 93 19.99 11.48 -18.67
CA TYR A 93 19.67 12.85 -19.10
C TYR A 93 18.22 13.27 -18.78
N ALA A 94 17.27 12.35 -18.87
CA ALA A 94 15.87 12.63 -18.56
C ALA A 94 15.66 13.00 -17.07
N GLU A 95 16.35 12.30 -16.16
CA GLU A 95 16.34 12.59 -14.72
C GLU A 95 17.01 13.92 -14.41
N PHE A 96 18.13 14.21 -15.08
CA PHE A 96 18.77 15.52 -14.98
C PHE A 96 17.86 16.66 -15.45
N CYS A 97 17.15 16.49 -16.55
CA CYS A 97 16.16 17.47 -17.02
C CYS A 97 15.04 17.69 -16.00
N LEU A 98 14.60 16.62 -15.30
CA LEU A 98 13.60 16.72 -14.24
C LEU A 98 14.17 17.49 -13.04
N LEU A 99 15.36 17.12 -12.57
CA LEU A 99 16.08 17.83 -11.50
C LEU A 99 16.18 19.33 -11.82
N PHE A 100 16.70 19.68 -13.01
CA PHE A 100 16.87 21.07 -13.43
C PHE A 100 15.53 21.83 -13.42
N ARG A 101 14.47 21.21 -13.94
CA ARG A 101 13.15 21.83 -13.99
C ARG A 101 12.55 22.04 -12.60
N LEU A 102 12.71 21.09 -11.69
CA LEU A 102 12.17 21.19 -10.32
C LEU A 102 12.96 22.18 -9.47
N MET A 103 14.30 22.20 -9.60
CA MET A 103 15.18 23.01 -8.77
C MET A 103 15.40 24.43 -9.31
N HIS A 104 14.83 24.77 -10.47
CA HIS A 104 14.97 26.10 -11.04
C HIS A 104 14.29 27.15 -10.15
N THR A 105 14.96 28.29 -9.93
CA THR A 105 14.51 29.35 -9.02
C THR A 105 13.09 29.86 -9.30
N SER A 106 12.66 29.84 -10.57
CA SER A 106 11.29 30.25 -10.94
C SER A 106 10.18 29.37 -10.36
N ARG A 107 10.52 28.23 -9.74
CA ARG A 107 9.55 27.34 -9.08
C ARG A 107 9.26 27.78 -7.65
N PHE A 108 10.17 28.53 -7.06
CA PHE A 108 10.14 29.03 -5.68
C PHE A 108 10.02 30.56 -5.73
N SER A 109 8.81 31.06 -5.99
CA SER A 109 8.61 32.51 -6.16
C SER A 109 8.39 33.22 -4.82
N HIS A 110 8.65 34.54 -4.80
CA HIS A 110 8.65 35.39 -3.60
C HIS A 110 7.24 35.94 -3.23
N GLY A 111 6.16 35.45 -3.80
CA GLY A 111 4.82 36.06 -3.72
C GLY A 111 3.82 35.40 -2.75
N GLY A 112 4.28 34.58 -1.80
CA GLY A 112 3.42 33.79 -0.91
C GLY A 112 3.05 32.41 -1.47
N ASP A 113 2.32 31.60 -0.68
CA ASP A 113 2.05 30.18 -0.97
C ASP A 113 1.31 29.98 -2.30
N ASP A 114 0.36 30.85 -2.63
CA ASP A 114 -0.43 30.77 -3.87
C ASP A 114 0.40 31.09 -5.13
N ALA A 115 1.52 31.78 -5.00
CA ALA A 115 2.38 32.14 -6.12
C ALA A 115 3.50 31.10 -6.37
N CYS A 116 3.79 30.21 -5.40
CA CYS A 116 4.80 29.18 -5.53
C CYS A 116 4.29 28.03 -6.42
N ILE A 117 4.96 27.81 -7.56
CA ILE A 117 4.58 26.75 -8.50
C ILE A 117 4.67 25.36 -7.85
N MET A 118 5.66 25.14 -6.97
CA MET A 118 5.79 23.87 -6.25
C MET A 118 4.60 23.63 -5.32
N GLU A 119 4.11 24.66 -4.61
CA GLU A 119 2.89 24.55 -3.80
C GLU A 119 1.64 24.33 -4.65
N GLN A 120 1.52 25.01 -5.79
CA GLN A 120 0.43 24.75 -6.72
C GLN A 120 0.45 23.30 -7.22
N TRP A 121 1.62 22.73 -7.53
CA TRP A 121 1.74 21.34 -7.93
C TRP A 121 1.43 20.38 -6.78
N PHE A 122 1.89 20.69 -5.58
CA PHE A 122 1.59 19.91 -4.39
C PHE A 122 0.09 19.90 -4.09
N ASN A 123 -0.55 21.07 -4.08
CA ASN A 123 -1.99 21.19 -3.84
C ASN A 123 -2.83 20.50 -4.93
N ARG A 124 -2.43 20.64 -6.21
CA ARG A 124 -3.03 19.88 -7.31
C ARG A 124 -2.84 18.37 -7.16
N SER A 125 -1.71 17.93 -6.61
CA SER A 125 -1.47 16.51 -6.31
C SER A 125 -2.44 15.99 -5.24
N ILE A 126 -2.67 16.76 -4.18
CA ILE A 126 -3.66 16.44 -3.14
C ILE A 126 -5.08 16.41 -3.71
N GLU A 127 -5.45 17.43 -4.49
CA GLU A 127 -6.76 17.46 -5.18
C GLU A 127 -6.91 16.28 -6.14
N SER A 128 -5.84 15.93 -6.86
CA SER A 128 -5.82 14.75 -7.73
C SER A 128 -6.00 13.46 -6.93
N GLY A 129 -5.41 13.34 -5.75
CA GLY A 129 -5.62 12.21 -4.85
C GLY A 129 -7.10 12.02 -4.49
N ASN A 130 -7.80 13.09 -4.13
CA ASN A 130 -9.24 13.05 -3.86
C ASN A 130 -10.07 12.67 -5.09
N ARG A 131 -9.68 13.12 -6.29
CA ARG A 131 -10.32 12.73 -7.57
C ARG A 131 -9.99 11.28 -7.95
N ILE A 132 -8.77 10.83 -7.68
CA ILE A 132 -8.35 9.44 -7.90
C ILE A 132 -9.22 8.48 -7.09
N ARG A 133 -9.58 8.84 -5.86
CA ARG A 133 -10.46 8.02 -5.00
C ARG A 133 -11.77 7.66 -5.69
N THR A 134 -12.51 8.66 -6.19
CA THR A 134 -13.80 8.43 -6.87
C THR A 134 -13.58 7.72 -8.20
N GLY A 135 -12.60 8.15 -9.00
CA GLY A 135 -12.29 7.56 -10.29
C GLY A 135 -11.79 6.12 -10.20
N LEU A 136 -11.07 5.76 -9.13
CA LEU A 136 -10.55 4.41 -8.93
C LEU A 136 -11.67 3.42 -8.59
N SER A 137 -12.67 3.81 -7.82
CA SER A 137 -13.83 2.96 -7.54
C SER A 137 -14.56 2.59 -8.82
N ASP A 138 -14.83 3.57 -9.68
CA ASP A 138 -15.45 3.36 -10.99
C ASP A 138 -14.59 2.50 -11.92
N ALA A 139 -13.28 2.72 -11.90
CA ALA A 139 -12.31 1.96 -12.70
C ALA A 139 -12.29 0.48 -12.29
N VAL A 140 -12.29 0.21 -10.99
CA VAL A 140 -12.34 -1.15 -10.44
C VAL A 140 -13.66 -1.82 -10.76
N GLN A 141 -14.79 -1.14 -10.59
CA GLN A 141 -16.10 -1.69 -10.95
C GLN A 141 -16.13 -2.12 -12.43
N LYS A 142 -15.75 -1.23 -13.35
CA LYS A 142 -15.69 -1.53 -14.78
C LYS A 142 -14.78 -2.71 -15.11
N THR A 143 -13.66 -2.79 -14.41
CA THR A 143 -12.71 -3.90 -14.57
C THR A 143 -13.33 -5.21 -14.12
N MET A 144 -13.99 -5.24 -12.96
CA MET A 144 -14.67 -6.43 -12.45
C MET A 144 -15.83 -6.87 -13.36
N GLU A 145 -16.61 -5.92 -13.89
CA GLU A 145 -17.66 -6.23 -14.87
C GLU A 145 -17.10 -6.88 -16.13
N LYS A 146 -16.01 -6.32 -16.69
CA LYS A 146 -15.36 -6.86 -17.89
C LYS A 146 -14.80 -8.26 -17.65
N LEU A 147 -14.09 -8.47 -16.54
CA LEU A 147 -13.54 -9.77 -16.18
C LEU A 147 -14.65 -10.77 -15.86
N GLY A 148 -15.68 -10.38 -15.13
CA GLY A 148 -16.82 -11.23 -14.83
C GLY A 148 -17.53 -11.68 -16.11
N ARG A 149 -17.76 -10.79 -17.07
CA ARG A 149 -18.27 -11.14 -18.40
C ARG A 149 -17.34 -12.08 -19.16
N ALA A 150 -16.03 -11.82 -19.11
CA ALA A 150 -15.05 -12.70 -19.76
C ALA A 150 -15.10 -14.12 -19.19
N VAL A 151 -15.37 -14.28 -17.88
CA VAL A 151 -15.53 -15.59 -17.23
C VAL A 151 -16.83 -16.28 -17.69
N VAL A 152 -17.96 -15.60 -17.65
CA VAL A 152 -19.26 -16.22 -17.92
C VAL A 152 -19.54 -16.42 -19.42
N CYS A 153 -18.96 -15.60 -20.31
CA CYS A 153 -19.10 -15.69 -21.76
C CYS A 153 -17.95 -16.44 -22.46
N GLY A 154 -16.87 -16.76 -21.74
CA GLY A 154 -15.68 -17.40 -22.32
C GLY A 154 -15.95 -18.83 -22.79
N GLU A 155 -15.20 -19.29 -23.81
CA GLU A 155 -15.33 -20.61 -24.45
C GLU A 155 -14.39 -21.68 -23.86
N GLY A 156 -13.50 -21.32 -22.92
CA GLY A 156 -12.55 -22.24 -22.30
C GLY A 156 -13.21 -23.29 -21.42
N GLU A 157 -12.55 -24.43 -21.25
CA GLU A 157 -13.03 -25.54 -20.39
C GLU A 157 -13.30 -25.08 -18.94
N GLY A 158 -12.44 -24.21 -18.39
CA GLY A 158 -12.63 -23.66 -17.05
C GLY A 158 -13.84 -22.72 -16.96
N ASN A 159 -14.13 -21.97 -18.03
CA ASN A 159 -15.30 -21.11 -18.13
C ASN A 159 -16.58 -21.93 -18.17
N GLU A 160 -16.59 -23.03 -18.95
CA GLU A 160 -17.70 -23.97 -19.01
C GLU A 160 -17.92 -24.66 -17.66
N ALA A 161 -16.84 -25.12 -17.02
CA ALA A 161 -16.93 -25.72 -15.69
C ALA A 161 -17.52 -24.74 -14.65
N PHE A 162 -17.18 -23.44 -14.73
CA PHE A 162 -17.79 -22.44 -13.86
C PHE A 162 -19.30 -22.28 -14.15
N ARG A 163 -19.71 -22.19 -15.42
CA ARG A 163 -21.14 -22.09 -15.78
C ARG A 163 -21.93 -23.33 -15.31
N LEU A 164 -21.36 -24.51 -15.47
CA LEU A 164 -21.97 -25.75 -14.96
C LEU A 164 -22.11 -25.71 -13.43
N ALA A 165 -21.11 -25.24 -12.71
CA ALA A 165 -21.18 -25.06 -11.26
C ALA A 165 -22.29 -24.06 -10.86
N VAL A 166 -22.52 -22.99 -11.66
CA VAL A 166 -23.62 -22.04 -11.43
C VAL A 166 -24.97 -22.69 -11.70
N ILE A 167 -25.12 -23.47 -12.77
CA ILE A 167 -26.36 -24.20 -13.10
C ILE A 167 -26.69 -25.24 -12.02
N ASN A 168 -25.68 -25.93 -11.51
CA ASN A 168 -25.85 -26.96 -10.47
C ASN A 168 -26.04 -26.36 -9.05
N GLY A 169 -25.91 -25.02 -8.89
CA GLY A 169 -26.03 -24.38 -7.59
C GLY A 169 -24.79 -24.49 -6.69
N GLU A 170 -23.67 -25.01 -7.22
CA GLU A 170 -22.39 -25.13 -6.51
C GLU A 170 -21.64 -23.79 -6.44
N ALA A 171 -21.90 -22.89 -7.38
CA ALA A 171 -21.39 -21.52 -7.43
C ALA A 171 -22.51 -20.53 -7.74
N ASN A 172 -22.26 -19.25 -7.46
CA ASN A 172 -23.20 -18.17 -7.74
C ASN A 172 -22.48 -16.86 -8.05
N ALA A 173 -23.23 -15.77 -8.28
CA ALA A 173 -22.67 -14.47 -8.57
C ALA A 173 -21.75 -13.94 -7.46
N GLN A 174 -22.08 -14.20 -6.19
CA GLN A 174 -21.26 -13.80 -5.04
C GLN A 174 -19.95 -14.60 -4.98
N THR A 175 -19.96 -15.87 -5.36
CA THR A 175 -18.74 -16.69 -5.46
C THR A 175 -17.76 -16.06 -6.45
N LEU A 176 -18.23 -15.71 -7.66
CA LEU A 176 -17.39 -15.04 -8.65
C LEU A 176 -16.96 -13.66 -8.19
N ASN A 177 -17.87 -12.89 -7.61
CA ASN A 177 -17.56 -11.55 -7.10
C ASN A 177 -16.43 -11.58 -6.06
N LYS A 178 -16.48 -12.53 -5.13
CA LYS A 178 -15.43 -12.70 -4.12
C LYS A 178 -14.06 -13.01 -4.75
N GLU A 179 -14.01 -13.88 -5.74
CA GLU A 179 -12.76 -14.17 -6.45
C GLU A 179 -12.26 -12.96 -7.25
N LEU A 180 -13.17 -12.19 -7.88
CA LEU A 180 -12.81 -10.94 -8.59
C LEU A 180 -12.27 -9.88 -7.63
N ILE A 181 -12.85 -9.72 -6.44
CA ILE A 181 -12.33 -8.83 -5.39
C ILE A 181 -10.90 -9.22 -5.01
N HIS A 182 -10.66 -10.49 -4.70
CA HIS A 182 -9.32 -10.97 -4.37
C HIS A 182 -8.33 -10.80 -5.53
N PHE A 183 -8.78 -11.05 -6.76
CA PHE A 183 -7.98 -10.82 -7.97
C PHE A 183 -7.57 -9.34 -8.09
N ILE A 184 -8.51 -8.41 -7.95
CA ILE A 184 -8.22 -6.98 -7.98
C ILE A 184 -7.26 -6.58 -6.86
N TYR A 185 -7.43 -7.11 -5.65
CA TYR A 185 -6.50 -6.83 -4.55
C TYR A 185 -5.09 -7.30 -4.83
N ARG A 186 -4.92 -8.49 -5.45
CA ARG A 186 -3.60 -8.94 -5.90
C ARG A 186 -2.97 -7.99 -6.89
N ILE A 187 -3.74 -7.55 -7.89
CA ILE A 187 -3.28 -6.60 -8.91
C ILE A 187 -2.87 -5.27 -8.28
N LEU A 188 -3.73 -4.68 -7.47
CA LEU A 188 -3.47 -3.39 -6.85
C LEU A 188 -2.29 -3.46 -5.87
N PHE A 189 -2.20 -4.55 -5.10
CA PHE A 189 -1.07 -4.80 -4.22
C PHE A 189 0.25 -4.89 -5.01
N LEU A 190 0.28 -5.68 -6.09
CA LEU A 190 1.47 -5.84 -6.92
C LEU A 190 1.84 -4.52 -7.61
N PHE A 191 0.89 -3.73 -8.10
CA PHE A 191 1.16 -2.39 -8.62
C PHE A 191 1.89 -1.51 -7.60
N ILE A 192 1.45 -1.53 -6.33
CA ILE A 192 2.07 -0.70 -5.29
C ILE A 192 3.49 -1.17 -4.97
N ILE A 193 3.70 -2.46 -4.75
CA ILE A 193 5.04 -2.96 -4.38
C ILE A 193 6.02 -2.88 -5.55
N GLU A 194 5.55 -2.99 -6.80
CA GLU A 194 6.34 -2.84 -8.01
C GLU A 194 6.72 -1.37 -8.23
N ASP A 195 5.75 -0.46 -8.20
CA ASP A 195 5.96 0.99 -8.38
C ASP A 195 6.83 1.60 -7.25
N ARG A 196 6.79 1.01 -6.04
CA ARG A 196 7.65 1.39 -4.90
C ARG A 196 8.99 0.63 -4.86
N ASN A 197 9.31 -0.20 -5.86
CA ASN A 197 10.51 -1.06 -5.90
C ASN A 197 10.69 -1.96 -4.64
N LEU A 198 9.61 -2.49 -4.09
CA LEU A 198 9.62 -3.28 -2.86
C LEU A 198 9.69 -4.80 -3.09
N VAL A 199 9.56 -5.28 -4.33
CA VAL A 199 9.58 -6.73 -4.64
C VAL A 199 10.92 -7.36 -4.24
N TYR A 200 12.02 -6.65 -4.45
CA TYR A 200 13.37 -7.10 -4.12
C TYR A 200 14.00 -6.20 -3.07
N HIS A 201 14.67 -6.83 -2.11
CA HIS A 201 15.62 -6.14 -1.24
C HIS A 201 17.02 -6.39 -1.78
N ILE A 202 17.55 -5.42 -2.50
CA ILE A 202 18.91 -5.44 -3.03
C ILE A 202 19.77 -4.69 -2.03
N GLY A 203 20.72 -5.38 -1.42
CA GLY A 203 21.68 -4.81 -0.49
C GLY A 203 22.78 -4.00 -1.22
N GLU A 204 23.81 -3.63 -0.50
CA GLU A 204 24.99 -3.01 -1.11
C GLU A 204 25.79 -4.06 -1.90
N PRO A 205 26.39 -3.69 -3.06
CA PRO A 205 27.15 -4.63 -3.90
C PRO A 205 28.21 -5.42 -3.14
N ASP A 206 28.92 -4.76 -2.24
CA ASP A 206 30.05 -5.33 -1.51
C ASP A 206 29.65 -6.14 -0.26
N LYS A 207 28.40 -6.04 0.19
CA LYS A 207 27.91 -6.67 1.42
C LYS A 207 26.88 -7.78 1.18
N ASP A 208 26.28 -7.85 0.00
CA ASP A 208 25.28 -8.86 -0.35
C ASP A 208 25.90 -9.89 -1.30
N ALA A 209 26.18 -11.08 -0.78
CA ALA A 209 26.78 -12.18 -1.57
C ALA A 209 25.93 -12.60 -2.79
N ASP A 210 24.63 -12.30 -2.78
CA ASP A 210 23.70 -12.61 -3.86
C ASP A 210 23.33 -11.37 -4.71
N TYR A 211 24.06 -10.26 -4.58
CA TYR A 211 23.73 -8.99 -5.24
C TYR A 211 23.48 -9.15 -6.75
N ASP A 212 24.46 -9.64 -7.50
CA ASP A 212 24.36 -9.81 -8.96
C ASP A 212 23.23 -10.76 -9.37
N ARG A 213 22.97 -11.78 -8.56
CA ARG A 213 21.86 -12.69 -8.80
C ARG A 213 20.53 -11.98 -8.60
N LYS A 214 20.36 -11.22 -7.52
CA LYS A 214 19.12 -10.48 -7.22
C LYS A 214 18.85 -9.39 -8.26
N VAL A 215 19.88 -8.68 -8.72
CA VAL A 215 19.76 -7.68 -9.80
C VAL A 215 19.27 -8.32 -11.10
N ARG A 216 19.86 -9.46 -11.48
CA ARG A 216 19.41 -10.20 -12.66
C ARG A 216 17.98 -10.73 -12.51
N CYS A 217 17.64 -11.28 -11.35
CA CYS A 217 16.28 -11.74 -11.08
C CYS A 217 15.27 -10.60 -11.14
N GLN A 218 15.61 -9.43 -10.61
CA GLN A 218 14.78 -8.23 -10.69
C GLN A 218 14.55 -7.79 -12.13
N ASP A 219 15.58 -7.79 -12.98
CA ASP A 219 15.44 -7.44 -14.39
C ASP A 219 14.53 -8.42 -15.13
N ILE A 220 14.71 -9.73 -14.92
CA ILE A 220 13.84 -10.77 -15.47
C ILE A 220 12.39 -10.58 -15.01
N TYR A 221 12.18 -10.35 -13.71
CA TYR A 221 10.86 -10.11 -13.16
C TYR A 221 10.19 -8.89 -13.82
N LYS A 222 10.89 -7.75 -13.85
CA LYS A 222 10.37 -6.50 -14.45
C LYS A 222 9.99 -6.67 -15.93
N ARG A 223 10.79 -7.42 -16.68
CA ARG A 223 10.55 -7.60 -18.12
C ARG A 223 9.44 -8.58 -18.46
N PHE A 224 9.27 -9.64 -17.66
CA PHE A 224 8.41 -10.76 -18.05
C PHE A 224 7.24 -11.02 -17.10
N TYR A 225 7.39 -10.78 -15.81
CA TYR A 225 6.41 -11.15 -14.78
C TYR A 225 5.73 -9.98 -14.09
N ALA A 226 6.31 -8.78 -14.14
CA ALA A 226 5.72 -7.62 -13.48
C ALA A 226 4.31 -7.33 -13.99
N VAL A 227 3.37 -7.16 -13.07
CA VAL A 227 1.97 -6.87 -13.40
C VAL A 227 1.83 -5.46 -13.97
N SER A 228 2.68 -4.53 -13.53
CA SER A 228 2.78 -3.18 -14.10
C SER A 228 3.10 -3.18 -15.61
N ARG A 229 3.77 -4.21 -16.14
CA ARG A 229 3.99 -4.39 -17.57
C ARG A 229 2.67 -4.45 -18.34
N LEU A 230 1.66 -5.13 -17.80
CA LEU A 230 0.34 -5.24 -18.43
C LEU A 230 -0.36 -3.88 -18.56
N ARG A 231 -0.07 -2.93 -17.68
CA ARG A 231 -0.56 -1.54 -17.79
C ARG A 231 -0.05 -0.91 -19.10
N GLY A 232 1.27 -1.01 -19.36
CA GLY A 232 1.85 -0.51 -20.60
C GLY A 232 1.30 -1.20 -21.84
N LEU A 233 1.17 -2.54 -21.81
CA LEU A 233 0.60 -3.31 -22.93
C LEU A 233 -0.87 -2.94 -23.19
N SER A 234 -1.64 -2.61 -22.17
CA SER A 234 -3.06 -2.23 -22.32
C SER A 234 -3.25 -0.94 -23.12
N GLU A 235 -2.25 -0.07 -23.19
CA GLU A 235 -2.26 1.16 -23.98
C GLU A 235 -2.05 0.91 -25.48
N LEU A 236 -1.68 -0.31 -25.87
CA LEU A 236 -1.36 -0.69 -27.24
C LEU A 236 -2.54 -1.46 -27.90
N PRO A 237 -3.39 -0.80 -28.71
CA PRO A 237 -4.60 -1.42 -29.26
C PRO A 237 -4.33 -2.65 -30.13
N HIS A 238 -3.19 -2.71 -30.81
CA HIS A 238 -2.82 -3.82 -31.71
C HIS A 238 -2.55 -5.13 -30.96
N LEU A 239 -2.30 -5.08 -29.64
CA LEU A 239 -2.12 -6.28 -28.81
C LEU A 239 -3.44 -6.87 -28.30
N ARG A 240 -4.57 -6.17 -28.48
CA ARG A 240 -5.90 -6.62 -28.05
C ARG A 240 -6.44 -7.66 -29.03
N ASN A 241 -5.97 -8.90 -28.86
CA ASN A 241 -6.35 -10.03 -29.71
C ASN A 241 -7.24 -11.00 -28.92
N GLU A 242 -8.32 -11.49 -29.56
CA GLU A 242 -9.26 -12.44 -28.96
C GLU A 242 -8.78 -13.89 -29.01
N ARG A 243 -7.87 -14.19 -29.93
CA ARG A 243 -7.40 -15.56 -30.20
C ARG A 243 -6.42 -16.07 -29.15
N TYR A 244 -5.64 -15.18 -28.52
CA TYR A 244 -4.57 -15.54 -27.61
C TYR A 244 -4.98 -15.31 -26.16
N HIS A 245 -4.45 -16.16 -25.26
CA HIS A 245 -4.71 -16.16 -23.80
C HIS A 245 -3.41 -16.12 -22.99
N ASP A 246 -2.26 -16.00 -23.67
CA ASP A 246 -0.93 -16.08 -23.06
C ASP A 246 -0.68 -15.00 -22.00
N LEU A 247 -1.28 -13.81 -22.13
CA LEU A 247 -1.15 -12.76 -21.11
C LEU A 247 -1.91 -13.14 -19.83
N TRP A 248 -3.04 -13.84 -19.93
CA TRP A 248 -3.76 -14.34 -18.76
C TRP A 248 -2.98 -15.45 -18.05
N GLU A 249 -2.45 -16.41 -18.80
CA GLU A 249 -1.62 -17.48 -18.27
C GLU A 249 -0.37 -16.92 -17.59
N GLY A 250 0.33 -15.99 -18.23
CA GLY A 250 1.49 -15.30 -17.66
C GLY A 250 1.17 -14.51 -16.39
N LEU A 251 -0.02 -13.91 -16.28
CA LEU A 251 -0.48 -13.24 -15.07
C LEU A 251 -0.71 -14.25 -13.93
N MET A 252 -1.31 -15.41 -14.23
CA MET A 252 -1.48 -16.48 -13.23
C MET A 252 -0.13 -17.01 -12.74
N ASP A 253 0.86 -17.12 -13.63
CA ASP A 253 2.24 -17.48 -13.26
C ASP A 253 2.89 -16.38 -12.41
N SER A 254 2.63 -15.10 -12.71
CA SER A 254 3.10 -14.00 -11.87
C SER A 254 2.55 -14.09 -10.44
N PHE A 255 1.29 -14.45 -10.27
CA PHE A 255 0.72 -14.70 -8.93
C PHE A 255 1.37 -15.90 -8.25
N ARG A 256 1.65 -16.97 -9.01
CA ARG A 256 2.28 -18.18 -8.51
C ARG A 256 3.68 -17.94 -7.95
N LEU A 257 4.42 -16.97 -8.46
CA LEU A 257 5.72 -16.55 -7.90
C LEU A 257 5.60 -16.14 -6.41
N PHE A 258 4.47 -15.59 -6.03
CA PHE A 258 4.22 -15.13 -4.66
C PHE A 258 3.41 -16.13 -3.80
N GLU A 259 2.92 -17.21 -4.40
CA GLU A 259 2.15 -18.27 -3.73
C GLU A 259 3.01 -19.48 -3.34
N ASP A 260 3.93 -19.86 -4.22
CA ASP A 260 4.68 -21.12 -4.16
C ASP A 260 6.17 -20.84 -4.06
N GLU A 261 6.79 -21.31 -2.98
CA GLU A 261 8.21 -21.12 -2.71
C GLU A 261 9.09 -21.78 -3.78
N ALA A 262 8.76 -23.00 -4.21
CA ALA A 262 9.53 -23.70 -5.23
C ALA A 262 9.47 -22.99 -6.60
N PHE A 263 8.35 -22.34 -6.91
CA PHE A 263 8.19 -21.59 -8.15
C PHE A 263 8.84 -20.20 -8.10
N GLY A 264 8.81 -19.52 -6.94
CA GLY A 264 9.40 -18.20 -6.74
C GLY A 264 10.91 -18.20 -6.52
N ALA A 265 11.47 -19.28 -5.94
CA ALA A 265 12.90 -19.37 -5.57
C ALA A 265 13.88 -19.11 -6.72
N PRO A 266 13.67 -19.57 -7.97
CA PRO A 266 14.54 -19.27 -9.11
C PRO A 266 14.71 -17.77 -9.36
N LEU A 267 13.65 -16.99 -9.12
CA LEU A 267 13.65 -15.52 -9.22
C LEU A 267 13.91 -14.81 -7.89
N CYS A 268 14.42 -15.50 -6.88
CA CYS A 268 14.68 -14.93 -5.54
C CYS A 268 13.43 -14.30 -4.89
N ILE A 269 12.23 -14.72 -5.27
CA ILE A 269 10.96 -14.28 -4.70
C ILE A 269 10.52 -15.26 -3.63
N LYS A 270 10.14 -14.76 -2.46
CA LYS A 270 9.58 -15.56 -1.37
C LYS A 270 8.06 -15.45 -1.36
N PRO A 271 7.35 -16.52 -0.98
CA PRO A 271 5.90 -16.47 -0.81
C PRO A 271 5.50 -15.36 0.17
N LEU A 272 4.44 -14.65 -0.16
CA LEU A 272 3.94 -13.59 0.68
C LEU A 272 3.15 -14.11 1.88
N GLY A 273 2.57 -15.31 1.75
CA GLY A 273 1.69 -15.89 2.77
C GLY A 273 0.36 -15.15 2.91
N GLY A 274 -0.49 -15.62 3.83
CA GLY A 274 -1.81 -15.05 4.06
C GLY A 274 -2.85 -15.49 3.02
N ILE A 275 -4.11 -15.14 3.28
CA ILE A 275 -5.25 -15.58 2.46
C ILE A 275 -5.19 -14.97 1.05
N LEU A 276 -4.74 -13.71 0.93
CA LEU A 276 -4.73 -13.01 -0.36
C LEU A 276 -3.96 -13.78 -1.44
N PHE A 277 -2.77 -14.30 -1.12
CA PHE A 277 -1.95 -15.10 -2.05
C PHE A 277 -2.05 -16.61 -1.79
N HIS A 278 -3.15 -17.08 -1.20
CA HIS A 278 -3.38 -18.50 -1.07
C HIS A 278 -3.90 -19.08 -2.40
N LYS A 279 -3.40 -20.25 -2.80
CA LYS A 279 -3.72 -20.89 -4.10
C LYS A 279 -5.21 -21.12 -4.33
N ASP A 280 -5.98 -21.36 -3.25
CA ASP A 280 -7.41 -21.68 -3.34
C ASP A 280 -8.31 -20.43 -3.38
N THR A 281 -7.75 -19.23 -3.26
CA THR A 281 -8.51 -17.97 -3.25
C THR A 281 -9.12 -17.64 -4.62
N LEU A 282 -8.48 -18.07 -5.70
CA LEU A 282 -8.94 -17.89 -7.09
C LEU A 282 -9.28 -19.24 -7.73
N ARG A 283 -10.17 -20.01 -7.10
CA ARG A 283 -10.46 -21.41 -7.48
C ARG A 283 -10.99 -21.55 -8.90
N TYR A 284 -11.95 -20.72 -9.28
CA TYR A 284 -12.58 -20.74 -10.62
C TYR A 284 -11.81 -19.87 -11.60
N LEU A 285 -11.46 -18.64 -11.22
CA LEU A 285 -10.75 -17.71 -12.08
C LEU A 285 -9.45 -18.28 -12.65
N ARG A 286 -8.69 -19.00 -11.85
CA ARG A 286 -7.42 -19.62 -12.27
C ARG A 286 -7.59 -20.62 -13.42
N ARG A 287 -8.74 -21.28 -13.50
CA ARG A 287 -9.05 -22.28 -14.52
C ARG A 287 -9.69 -21.71 -15.78
N CYS A 288 -10.23 -20.49 -15.67
CA CYS A 288 -10.85 -19.80 -16.79
C CYS A 288 -9.81 -19.32 -17.80
N GLN A 289 -10.22 -19.24 -19.04
CA GLN A 289 -9.46 -18.61 -20.11
C GLN A 289 -10.06 -17.23 -20.40
N ILE A 290 -9.20 -16.23 -20.36
CA ILE A 290 -9.54 -14.83 -20.67
C ILE A 290 -8.65 -14.39 -21.80
N SER A 291 -9.22 -13.87 -22.90
CA SER A 291 -8.45 -13.47 -24.07
C SER A 291 -7.59 -12.23 -23.75
N ASN A 292 -6.50 -12.07 -24.50
CA ASN A 292 -5.63 -10.91 -24.38
C ASN A 292 -6.41 -9.60 -24.55
N ARG A 293 -7.41 -9.56 -25.44
CA ARG A 293 -8.28 -8.40 -25.61
C ARG A 293 -9.04 -8.09 -24.33
N GLN A 294 -9.75 -9.08 -23.77
CA GLN A 294 -10.57 -8.89 -22.54
C GLN A 294 -9.69 -8.47 -21.36
N LEU A 295 -8.53 -9.09 -21.19
CA LEU A 295 -7.59 -8.76 -20.12
C LEU A 295 -7.04 -7.33 -20.28
N LEU A 296 -6.54 -6.98 -21.47
CA LEU A 296 -5.97 -5.65 -21.70
C LEU A 296 -7.02 -4.54 -21.64
N GLU A 297 -8.27 -4.79 -22.06
CA GLU A 297 -9.37 -3.85 -21.88
C GLU A 297 -9.75 -3.66 -20.39
N ALA A 298 -9.65 -4.72 -19.58
CA ALA A 298 -9.83 -4.63 -18.15
C ALA A 298 -8.70 -3.81 -17.49
N PHE A 299 -7.43 -4.12 -17.80
CA PHE A 299 -6.28 -3.36 -17.31
C PHE A 299 -6.28 -1.90 -17.76
N PHE A 300 -6.73 -1.62 -18.98
CA PHE A 300 -6.88 -0.25 -19.46
C PHE A 300 -7.85 0.55 -18.58
N SER A 301 -8.92 -0.09 -18.11
CA SER A 301 -9.85 0.53 -17.16
C SER A 301 -9.21 0.85 -15.81
N LEU A 302 -8.23 0.08 -15.35
CA LEU A 302 -7.46 0.36 -14.13
C LEU A 302 -6.39 1.45 -14.33
N ASN A 303 -5.95 1.72 -15.57
CA ASN A 303 -4.90 2.69 -15.82
C ASN A 303 -5.37 4.14 -15.79
N GLU A 304 -6.60 4.37 -16.19
CA GLU A 304 -7.11 5.73 -16.35
C GLU A 304 -8.59 5.83 -15.95
N PHE A 305 -8.97 7.00 -15.48
CA PHE A 305 -10.35 7.38 -15.29
C PHE A 305 -10.61 8.72 -15.99
N LYS A 306 -11.88 9.05 -16.17
CA LYS A 306 -12.30 10.36 -16.68
C LYS A 306 -12.66 11.27 -15.52
N ASP A 307 -12.04 12.44 -15.48
CA ASP A 307 -12.41 13.49 -14.53
C ASP A 307 -13.79 14.11 -14.86
N GLU A 308 -14.27 15.00 -14.02
CA GLU A 308 -15.54 15.71 -14.23
C GLU A 308 -15.59 16.49 -15.57
N LYS A 309 -14.41 16.86 -16.11
CA LYS A 309 -14.25 17.55 -17.40
C LYS A 309 -14.05 16.59 -18.56
N GLN A 310 -14.26 15.28 -18.35
CA GLN A 310 -14.04 14.23 -19.35
C GLN A 310 -12.57 14.07 -19.82
N ASN A 311 -11.59 14.67 -19.12
CA ASN A 311 -10.20 14.44 -19.40
C ASN A 311 -9.76 13.08 -18.86
N ARG A 312 -8.89 12.40 -19.58
CA ARG A 312 -8.29 11.15 -19.13
C ARG A 312 -7.16 11.44 -18.14
N VAL A 313 -7.28 10.87 -16.94
CA VAL A 313 -6.30 11.00 -15.87
C VAL A 313 -5.70 9.62 -15.60
N LYS A 314 -4.38 9.48 -15.72
CA LYS A 314 -3.67 8.24 -15.36
C LYS A 314 -3.61 8.09 -13.85
N ILE A 315 -3.83 6.86 -13.38
CA ILE A 315 -3.77 6.53 -11.97
C ILE A 315 -2.32 6.23 -11.59
N ASN A 316 -1.80 6.95 -10.60
CA ASN A 316 -0.47 6.70 -10.04
C ASN A 316 -0.60 5.84 -8.76
N TYR A 317 -0.26 4.57 -8.87
CA TYR A 317 -0.38 3.61 -7.76
C TYR A 317 0.73 3.75 -6.71
N SER A 318 1.88 4.36 -7.03
CA SER A 318 2.95 4.59 -6.05
C SER A 318 2.56 5.61 -4.99
N SER A 319 1.71 6.57 -5.36
CA SER A 319 1.21 7.64 -4.49
C SER A 319 -0.09 7.31 -3.76
N LEU A 320 -0.76 6.19 -4.13
CA LEU A 320 -1.96 5.74 -3.45
C LEU A 320 -1.67 5.49 -1.96
N ASP A 321 -2.37 6.23 -1.13
CA ASP A 321 -2.37 5.95 0.31
C ASP A 321 -3.37 4.81 0.60
N VAL A 322 -3.12 4.12 1.67
CA VAL A 322 -3.96 3.01 2.12
C VAL A 322 -5.40 3.44 2.41
N GLU A 323 -5.58 4.71 2.75
CA GLU A 323 -6.90 5.33 2.96
C GLU A 323 -7.75 5.33 1.69
N GLU A 324 -7.11 5.52 0.53
CA GLU A 324 -7.77 5.49 -0.77
C GLU A 324 -8.20 4.07 -1.14
N PHE A 325 -7.43 3.07 -0.74
CA PHE A 325 -7.80 1.66 -0.86
C PHE A 325 -9.08 1.32 -0.09
N GLY A 326 -9.17 1.76 1.16
CA GLY A 326 -10.36 1.55 1.99
C GLY A 326 -11.63 2.10 1.33
N SER A 327 -11.53 3.28 0.75
CA SER A 327 -12.64 3.96 0.09
C SER A 327 -13.09 3.28 -1.22
N VAL A 328 -12.14 2.76 -2.02
CA VAL A 328 -12.46 1.97 -3.23
C VAL A 328 -13.24 0.72 -2.87
N TYR A 329 -12.82 0.08 -1.80
CA TYR A 329 -13.45 -1.14 -1.30
C TYR A 329 -14.89 -0.91 -0.82
N GLU A 330 -15.14 0.15 -0.07
CA GLU A 330 -16.49 0.49 0.38
C GLU A 330 -17.44 0.64 -0.81
N GLY A 331 -16.96 1.28 -1.90
CA GLY A 331 -17.72 1.38 -3.15
C GLY A 331 -18.02 0.02 -3.80
N ILE A 332 -17.10 -0.95 -3.70
CA ILE A 332 -17.29 -2.30 -4.26
C ILE A 332 -18.25 -3.15 -3.41
N LEU A 333 -18.18 -3.03 -2.09
CA LEU A 333 -19.06 -3.76 -1.17
C LEU A 333 -20.53 -3.36 -1.29
N GLU A 334 -20.79 -2.14 -1.73
CA GLU A 334 -22.16 -1.64 -1.97
C GLU A 334 -22.81 -2.29 -3.21
N MET A 335 -22.05 -3.01 -4.05
CA MET A 335 -22.53 -3.56 -5.30
C MET A 335 -22.97 -5.01 -5.16
N ARG A 336 -24.14 -5.32 -5.70
CA ARG A 336 -24.64 -6.69 -5.78
C ARG A 336 -24.30 -7.29 -7.14
N ALA A 337 -23.43 -8.29 -7.14
CA ALA A 337 -23.13 -9.04 -8.34
C ALA A 337 -24.35 -9.88 -8.80
N VAL A 338 -24.63 -9.84 -10.10
CA VAL A 338 -25.73 -10.58 -10.73
C VAL A 338 -25.19 -11.33 -11.94
N ILE A 339 -25.47 -12.61 -12.02
CA ILE A 339 -25.23 -13.44 -13.21
C ILE A 339 -26.58 -13.67 -13.89
N THR A 340 -26.69 -13.29 -15.14
CA THR A 340 -27.81 -13.65 -15.99
C THR A 340 -27.44 -14.95 -16.70
N GLN A 341 -28.27 -15.99 -16.53
CA GLN A 341 -28.09 -17.27 -17.18
C GLN A 341 -28.80 -17.27 -18.53
N GLY A 342 -28.12 -17.75 -19.56
CA GLY A 342 -28.66 -17.85 -20.91
C GLY A 342 -28.56 -19.26 -21.47
N THR A 343 -29.31 -19.54 -22.51
CA THR A 343 -29.28 -20.81 -23.25
C THR A 343 -28.12 -20.91 -24.23
N SER A 344 -27.49 -19.77 -24.58
CA SER A 344 -26.28 -19.66 -25.39
C SER A 344 -25.26 -18.78 -24.69
N LEU A 345 -23.98 -18.90 -25.05
CA LEU A 345 -22.89 -18.11 -24.46
C LEU A 345 -23.15 -16.60 -24.56
N THR A 346 -23.76 -16.15 -25.64
CA THR A 346 -24.08 -14.73 -25.87
C THR A 346 -25.15 -14.17 -24.92
N ASN A 347 -25.90 -15.04 -24.26
CA ASN A 347 -26.98 -14.64 -23.36
C ASN A 347 -26.58 -14.73 -21.87
N TRP A 348 -25.35 -15.18 -21.59
CA TRP A 348 -24.78 -15.07 -20.26
C TRP A 348 -24.25 -13.65 -20.06
N ASP A 349 -24.46 -13.08 -18.89
CA ASP A 349 -23.91 -11.77 -18.53
C ASP A 349 -23.56 -11.70 -17.05
N PHE A 350 -22.60 -10.84 -16.73
CA PHE A 350 -22.21 -10.50 -15.37
C PHE A 350 -22.27 -8.98 -15.22
N THR A 351 -23.08 -8.52 -14.29
CA THR A 351 -23.28 -7.09 -14.03
C THR A 351 -23.39 -6.81 -12.54
N PHE A 352 -23.26 -5.55 -12.16
CA PHE A 352 -23.63 -5.09 -10.83
C PHE A 352 -24.99 -4.43 -10.86
N GLY A 353 -25.93 -4.95 -10.05
CA GLY A 353 -27.21 -4.31 -9.78
C GLY A 353 -27.09 -3.18 -8.78
N ALA A 354 -28.14 -2.37 -8.67
CA ALA A 354 -28.24 -1.36 -7.61
C ALA A 354 -28.06 -2.06 -6.25
N GLY A 355 -27.10 -1.57 -5.45
CA GLY A 355 -26.73 -2.17 -4.18
C GLY A 355 -27.89 -2.19 -3.18
N LEU A 356 -27.82 -3.11 -2.25
CA LEU A 356 -28.62 -3.08 -1.03
C LEU A 356 -28.28 -1.80 -0.26
N ASP A 357 -29.29 -1.16 0.33
CA ASP A 357 -29.14 0.03 1.17
C ASP A 357 -27.85 -0.03 2.00
N ARG A 358 -27.09 1.09 2.03
CA ARG A 358 -25.90 1.33 2.90
C ARG A 358 -26.07 0.84 4.35
N LYS A 359 -27.31 0.68 4.78
CA LYS A 359 -27.67 0.19 6.12
C LYS A 359 -27.33 -1.28 6.38
N SER A 360 -27.16 -2.11 5.35
CA SER A 360 -26.89 -3.54 5.53
C SER A 360 -25.39 -3.89 5.62
N SER A 361 -24.49 -3.10 5.03
CA SER A 361 -23.04 -3.35 5.07
C SER A 361 -22.34 -2.70 6.26
N SER A 362 -22.97 -1.71 6.92
CA SER A 362 -22.46 -0.99 8.10
C SER A 362 -21.03 -0.45 7.99
N SER A 363 -20.48 -0.35 6.79
CA SER A 363 -19.12 0.15 6.55
C SER A 363 -19.15 1.66 6.31
N TYR A 364 -18.55 2.41 7.23
CA TYR A 364 -18.42 3.87 7.15
C TYR A 364 -16.97 4.26 7.24
N TYR A 365 -16.49 4.99 6.24
CA TYR A 365 -15.17 5.61 6.30
C TYR A 365 -15.14 6.73 7.34
N THR A 366 -14.26 6.60 8.32
CA THR A 366 -14.09 7.63 9.36
C THR A 366 -13.13 8.70 8.86
N ARG A 367 -13.55 9.97 8.90
CA ARG A 367 -12.74 11.11 8.42
C ARG A 367 -11.42 11.20 9.19
N PRO A 368 -10.29 11.55 8.50
CA PRO A 368 -8.96 11.60 9.11
C PRO A 368 -8.85 12.51 10.34
N ASP A 369 -9.55 13.65 10.34
CA ASP A 369 -9.58 14.58 11.45
C ASP A 369 -10.18 13.96 12.73
N LEU A 370 -11.24 13.15 12.57
CA LEU A 370 -11.85 12.41 13.69
C LEU A 370 -10.91 11.33 14.22
N VAL A 371 -10.23 10.61 13.31
CA VAL A 371 -9.26 9.57 13.69
C VAL A 371 -8.10 10.19 14.47
N GLN A 372 -7.54 11.30 14.00
CA GLN A 372 -6.46 12.01 14.70
C GLN A 372 -6.90 12.49 16.09
N ASN A 373 -8.12 13.01 16.18
CA ASN A 373 -8.66 13.42 17.49
C ASN A 373 -8.86 12.22 18.42
N LEU A 374 -9.35 11.09 17.92
CA LEU A 374 -9.48 9.85 18.68
C LEU A 374 -8.12 9.40 19.23
N ILE A 375 -7.09 9.34 18.39
CA ILE A 375 -5.74 8.92 18.80
C ILE A 375 -5.18 9.85 19.86
N ARG A 376 -5.30 11.17 19.67
CA ARG A 376 -4.79 12.17 20.60
C ARG A 376 -5.45 12.07 21.98
N THR A 377 -6.73 11.73 22.02
CA THR A 377 -7.51 11.66 23.28
C THR A 377 -7.45 10.30 23.96
N THR A 378 -7.18 9.23 23.24
CA THR A 378 -7.21 7.86 23.79
C THR A 378 -5.82 7.21 23.87
N LEU A 379 -5.11 7.09 22.75
CA LEU A 379 -3.86 6.33 22.65
C LEU A 379 -2.65 7.12 23.19
N GLU A 380 -2.50 8.38 22.81
CA GLU A 380 -1.33 9.18 23.22
C GLU A 380 -1.21 9.35 24.74
N PRO A 381 -2.28 9.61 25.51
CA PRO A 381 -2.17 9.69 26.97
C PRO A 381 -1.66 8.40 27.60
N VAL A 382 -2.07 7.24 27.07
CA VAL A 382 -1.61 5.93 27.52
C VAL A 382 -0.13 5.72 27.20
N ILE A 383 0.30 6.08 25.99
CA ILE A 383 1.71 6.03 25.57
C ILE A 383 2.56 6.89 26.52
N LYS A 384 2.18 8.17 26.70
CA LYS A 384 2.91 9.13 27.56
C LYS A 384 3.00 8.64 29.00
N LYS A 385 1.91 8.07 29.56
CA LYS A 385 1.89 7.48 30.91
C LYS A 385 2.85 6.30 31.01
N ARG A 386 2.88 5.40 30.03
CA ARG A 386 3.80 4.23 30.04
C ARG A 386 5.26 4.66 29.92
N ILE A 387 5.56 5.61 29.05
CA ILE A 387 6.92 6.17 28.91
C ILE A 387 7.40 6.80 30.22
N ALA A 388 6.54 7.55 30.92
CA ALA A 388 6.88 8.19 32.17
C ALA A 388 7.17 7.21 33.33
N GLN A 389 6.68 5.99 33.26
CA GLN A 389 6.92 4.94 34.26
C GLN A 389 8.24 4.19 34.06
N CYS A 390 8.95 4.39 32.95
CA CYS A 390 10.18 3.71 32.61
C CYS A 390 11.37 4.67 32.68
N GLN A 391 12.53 4.17 33.15
CA GLN A 391 13.73 4.99 33.29
C GLN A 391 14.60 4.95 32.04
N THR A 392 14.81 3.75 31.48
CA THR A 392 15.69 3.56 30.33
C THR A 392 14.92 3.57 29.00
N THR A 393 15.61 3.92 27.91
CA THR A 393 15.03 3.88 26.56
C THR A 393 14.57 2.47 26.18
N GLU A 394 15.34 1.45 26.54
CA GLU A 394 15.00 0.06 26.27
C GLU A 394 13.72 -0.40 26.99
N GLU A 395 13.57 0.01 28.27
CA GLU A 395 12.36 -0.24 29.04
C GLU A 395 11.15 0.45 28.41
N LYS A 396 11.28 1.72 27.99
CA LYS A 396 10.23 2.47 27.29
C LYS A 396 9.77 1.76 26.03
N VAL A 397 10.71 1.37 25.17
CA VAL A 397 10.42 0.65 23.93
C VAL A 397 9.74 -0.69 24.22
N ARG A 398 10.27 -1.48 25.17
CA ARG A 398 9.67 -2.75 25.58
C ARG A 398 8.25 -2.57 26.12
N SER A 399 8.03 -1.55 26.95
CA SER A 399 6.72 -1.20 27.50
C SER A 399 5.72 -0.86 26.39
N LEU A 400 6.13 -0.09 25.38
CA LEU A 400 5.27 0.23 24.23
C LEU A 400 4.97 -1.00 23.38
N LEU A 401 5.97 -1.83 23.07
CA LEU A 401 5.79 -3.06 22.29
C LEU A 401 4.97 -4.14 23.02
N SER A 402 4.80 -4.03 24.34
CA SER A 402 3.90 -4.90 25.10
C SER A 402 2.43 -4.47 25.05
N MET A 403 2.14 -3.27 24.52
CA MET A 403 0.77 -2.80 24.37
C MET A 403 -0.01 -3.67 23.40
N LYS A 404 -1.28 -3.91 23.72
CA LYS A 404 -2.26 -4.54 22.85
C LYS A 404 -3.33 -3.52 22.54
N VAL A 405 -3.40 -3.12 21.29
CA VAL A 405 -4.34 -2.12 20.79
C VAL A 405 -5.29 -2.82 19.85
N CYS A 406 -6.59 -2.75 20.14
CA CYS A 406 -7.61 -3.47 19.38
C CYS A 406 -8.69 -2.50 18.94
N ASP A 407 -9.07 -2.60 17.66
CA ASP A 407 -10.28 -2.02 17.12
C ASP A 407 -11.32 -3.13 16.95
N ALA A 408 -12.44 -2.99 17.64
CA ALA A 408 -13.49 -3.99 17.69
C ALA A 408 -14.50 -3.89 16.53
N ALA A 409 -14.39 -2.87 15.68
CA ALA A 409 -15.20 -2.65 14.48
C ALA A 409 -14.33 -1.96 13.42
N SER A 410 -13.28 -2.67 12.98
CA SER A 410 -12.15 -2.08 12.28
C SER A 410 -12.46 -1.61 10.85
N GLY A 411 -13.55 -2.11 10.25
CA GLY A 411 -13.83 -1.85 8.84
C GLY A 411 -12.62 -2.15 7.96
N SER A 412 -12.27 -1.22 7.10
CA SER A 412 -11.08 -1.29 6.23
C SER A 412 -9.74 -1.12 6.96
N GLY A 413 -9.73 -0.88 8.29
CA GLY A 413 -8.51 -0.77 9.09
C GLY A 413 -7.90 0.63 9.19
N HIS A 414 -8.60 1.68 8.83
CA HIS A 414 -8.08 3.05 8.84
C HIS A 414 -7.67 3.50 10.25
N ILE A 415 -8.52 3.30 11.27
CA ILE A 415 -8.20 3.64 12.67
C ILE A 415 -7.03 2.78 13.17
N VAL A 416 -7.06 1.49 12.86
CA VAL A 416 -6.02 0.53 13.24
C VAL A 416 -4.66 0.94 12.70
N LEU A 417 -4.62 1.35 11.43
CA LEU A 417 -3.40 1.81 10.78
C LEU A 417 -2.88 3.11 11.41
N ALA A 418 -3.76 4.06 11.69
CA ALA A 418 -3.38 5.31 12.33
C ALA A 418 -2.82 5.09 13.75
N MET A 419 -3.39 4.13 14.51
CA MET A 419 -2.85 3.70 15.80
C MET A 419 -1.46 3.07 15.65
N ALA A 420 -1.28 2.21 14.64
CA ALA A 420 0.00 1.57 14.35
C ALA A 420 1.07 2.59 13.98
N ARG A 421 0.76 3.54 13.10
CA ARG A 421 1.65 4.62 12.68
C ARG A 421 2.07 5.49 13.88
N THR A 422 1.14 5.86 14.75
CA THR A 422 1.44 6.65 15.94
C THR A 422 2.37 5.90 16.89
N LEU A 423 2.07 4.64 17.20
CA LEU A 423 2.89 3.84 18.11
C LEU A 423 4.30 3.59 17.53
N ALA A 424 4.39 3.33 16.22
CA ALA A 424 5.65 3.16 15.52
C ALA A 424 6.51 4.43 15.55
N TRP A 425 5.89 5.59 15.39
CA TRP A 425 6.60 6.87 15.51
C TRP A 425 7.21 7.06 16.90
N TYR A 426 6.45 6.84 17.98
CA TYR A 426 6.97 6.92 19.34
C TYR A 426 8.13 5.94 19.60
N ILE A 427 8.02 4.70 19.12
CA ILE A 427 9.08 3.68 19.27
C ILE A 427 10.32 4.07 18.48
N CYS A 428 10.15 4.53 17.25
CA CYS A 428 11.25 4.93 16.40
C CYS A 428 11.98 6.15 16.98
N THR A 429 11.25 7.18 17.40
CA THR A 429 11.79 8.35 18.10
C THR A 429 12.57 7.99 19.36
N LEU A 430 12.08 7.05 20.15
CA LEU A 430 12.80 6.57 21.34
C LEU A 430 14.10 5.84 20.97
N ARG A 431 14.11 5.03 19.91
CA ARG A 431 15.28 4.26 19.46
C ARG A 431 16.36 5.15 18.85
N THR A 432 15.94 6.07 18.00
CA THR A 432 16.87 6.94 17.27
C THR A 432 17.25 8.19 18.07
N GLY A 433 16.38 8.64 18.98
CA GLY A 433 16.50 9.93 19.66
C GLY A 433 16.24 11.12 18.73
N GLU A 434 15.62 10.87 17.58
CA GLU A 434 15.27 11.86 16.56
C GLU A 434 13.75 12.01 16.47
N ASP A 435 13.26 13.26 16.44
CA ASP A 435 11.82 13.53 16.29
C ASP A 435 11.32 13.17 14.89
N ASN A 436 12.23 13.16 13.90
CA ASN A 436 11.95 12.77 12.51
C ASN A 436 12.92 11.66 12.10
N PRO A 437 12.59 10.39 12.43
CA PRO A 437 13.45 9.26 12.14
C PRO A 437 13.51 8.94 10.65
N ALA A 438 14.59 8.28 10.22
CA ALA A 438 14.77 7.83 8.85
C ALA A 438 13.64 6.90 8.39
N SER A 439 13.30 6.94 7.10
CA SER A 439 12.20 6.15 6.52
C SER A 439 12.35 4.65 6.72
N GLN A 440 13.58 4.14 6.74
CA GLN A 440 13.84 2.72 6.94
C GLN A 440 13.57 2.30 8.40
N ASP A 441 14.13 3.06 9.36
CA ASP A 441 13.94 2.79 10.80
C ASP A 441 12.46 2.86 11.18
N TYR A 442 11.75 3.83 10.60
CA TYR A 442 10.30 3.97 10.80
C TYR A 442 9.52 2.76 10.23
N ARG A 443 9.84 2.29 9.02
CA ARG A 443 9.19 1.11 8.43
C ARG A 443 9.43 -0.16 9.26
N GLU A 444 10.65 -0.34 9.77
CA GLU A 444 10.96 -1.47 10.63
C GLU A 444 10.18 -1.41 11.96
N ALA A 445 10.10 -0.22 12.56
CA ALA A 445 9.31 0.00 13.77
C ALA A 445 7.81 -0.23 13.51
N LEU A 446 7.27 0.26 12.38
CA LEU A 446 5.87 0.07 12.01
C LEU A 446 5.53 -1.40 11.83
N ARG A 447 6.39 -2.16 11.13
CA ARG A 447 6.24 -3.60 10.99
C ARG A 447 6.21 -4.31 12.33
N GLU A 448 7.14 -3.96 13.24
CA GLU A 448 7.21 -4.57 14.56
C GLU A 448 5.97 -4.27 15.42
N VAL A 449 5.45 -3.05 15.32
CA VAL A 449 4.20 -2.63 15.97
C VAL A 449 3.01 -3.42 15.43
N ILE A 450 2.87 -3.50 14.11
CA ILE A 450 1.79 -4.29 13.50
C ILE A 450 1.86 -5.74 13.96
N GLN A 451 3.07 -6.30 14.04
CA GLN A 451 3.29 -7.68 14.45
C GLN A 451 2.98 -7.94 15.93
N LYS A 452 3.25 -6.97 16.82
CA LYS A 452 3.21 -7.22 18.26
C LYS A 452 2.03 -6.57 18.98
N CYS A 453 1.55 -5.43 18.47
CA CYS A 453 0.66 -4.55 19.22
C CYS A 453 -0.75 -4.48 18.65
N ILE A 454 -0.92 -4.68 17.34
CA ILE A 454 -2.16 -4.36 16.62
C ILE A 454 -3.07 -5.57 16.51
N TYR A 455 -4.35 -5.36 16.88
CA TYR A 455 -5.42 -6.33 16.77
C TYR A 455 -6.66 -5.65 16.19
N ALA A 456 -7.46 -6.40 15.44
CA ALA A 456 -8.66 -5.89 14.82
C ALA A 456 -9.73 -6.99 14.72
N VAL A 457 -10.98 -6.59 14.87
CA VAL A 457 -12.14 -7.46 14.66
C VAL A 457 -13.15 -6.69 13.80
N ASP A 458 -13.75 -7.38 12.84
CA ASP A 458 -14.91 -6.86 12.11
C ASP A 458 -15.90 -7.99 11.83
N TYR A 459 -17.18 -7.62 11.75
CA TYR A 459 -18.24 -8.57 11.43
C TYR A 459 -18.23 -8.97 9.94
N ASN A 460 -17.80 -8.04 9.07
CA ASN A 460 -17.73 -8.26 7.64
C ASN A 460 -16.42 -8.96 7.26
N PRO A 461 -16.45 -10.21 6.74
CA PRO A 461 -15.24 -10.94 6.37
C PRO A 461 -14.42 -10.24 5.28
N ASP A 462 -15.08 -9.52 4.38
CA ASP A 462 -14.40 -8.81 3.30
C ASP A 462 -13.67 -7.57 3.82
N ALA A 463 -14.24 -6.87 4.83
CA ALA A 463 -13.57 -5.77 5.52
C ALA A 463 -12.33 -6.24 6.28
N VAL A 464 -12.40 -7.42 6.91
CA VAL A 464 -11.27 -8.08 7.58
C VAL A 464 -10.13 -8.35 6.60
N GLU A 465 -10.43 -8.89 5.43
CA GLU A 465 -9.41 -9.14 4.40
C GLU A 465 -8.76 -7.84 3.91
N LEU A 466 -9.57 -6.80 3.71
CA LEU A 466 -9.03 -5.48 3.36
C LEU A 466 -8.13 -4.91 4.45
N CYS A 467 -8.56 -4.95 5.71
CA CYS A 467 -7.75 -4.51 6.84
C CYS A 467 -6.38 -5.23 6.87
N LYS A 468 -6.35 -6.53 6.59
CA LYS A 468 -5.10 -7.28 6.45
C LYS A 468 -4.24 -6.76 5.29
N VAL A 469 -4.83 -6.53 4.11
CA VAL A 469 -4.11 -6.01 2.94
C VAL A 469 -3.53 -4.63 3.24
N VAL A 470 -4.29 -3.76 3.87
CA VAL A 470 -3.89 -2.41 4.30
C VAL A 470 -2.69 -2.47 5.24
N LEU A 471 -2.79 -3.25 6.32
CA LEU A 471 -1.70 -3.43 7.28
C LEU A 471 -0.47 -4.10 6.62
N TRP A 472 -0.72 -4.95 5.63
CA TRP A 472 0.32 -5.65 4.90
C TRP A 472 1.13 -4.71 4.01
N ILE A 473 0.47 -3.84 3.24
CA ILE A 473 1.12 -2.84 2.40
C ILE A 473 2.01 -1.92 3.25
N GLU A 474 1.51 -1.46 4.38
CA GLU A 474 2.23 -0.53 5.25
C GLU A 474 3.36 -1.20 6.04
N GLY A 475 3.14 -2.43 6.52
CA GLY A 475 4.16 -3.21 7.23
C GLY A 475 5.09 -4.01 6.33
N TYR A 476 5.00 -3.83 5.00
CA TYR A 476 5.77 -4.62 4.06
C TYR A 476 7.27 -4.27 4.13
N CYS A 477 8.07 -5.31 4.35
CA CYS A 477 9.52 -5.28 4.21
C CYS A 477 9.91 -6.46 3.33
N ALA A 478 10.65 -6.21 2.25
CA ALA A 478 11.04 -7.24 1.29
C ALA A 478 11.71 -8.45 1.97
N GLY A 479 11.31 -9.64 1.59
CA GLY A 479 11.85 -10.89 2.13
C GLY A 479 11.36 -11.31 3.52
N LYS A 480 10.43 -10.56 4.15
CA LYS A 480 9.87 -10.90 5.46
C LYS A 480 8.36 -11.19 5.33
N PRO A 481 7.88 -12.41 5.64
CA PRO A 481 6.47 -12.78 5.52
C PRO A 481 5.58 -12.04 6.53
N LEU A 482 4.31 -11.89 6.22
CA LEU A 482 3.29 -11.21 7.03
C LEU A 482 2.15 -12.14 7.48
N SER A 483 2.41 -13.46 7.52
CA SER A 483 1.45 -14.49 7.89
C SER A 483 0.83 -14.35 9.29
N PHE A 484 1.45 -13.55 10.18
CA PHE A 484 0.93 -13.30 11.53
C PHE A 484 -0.39 -12.50 11.56
N LEU A 485 -0.72 -11.75 10.51
CA LEU A 485 -1.94 -10.95 10.45
C LEU A 485 -3.21 -11.79 10.57
N ASP A 486 -3.20 -13.04 10.12
CA ASP A 486 -4.34 -13.95 10.23
C ASP A 486 -4.71 -14.28 11.68
N HIS A 487 -3.79 -14.11 12.62
CA HIS A 487 -4.04 -14.28 14.05
C HIS A 487 -4.48 -13.00 14.75
N HIS A 488 -4.16 -11.85 14.20
CA HIS A 488 -4.40 -10.55 14.79
C HIS A 488 -5.67 -9.87 14.28
N VAL A 489 -6.03 -10.10 13.02
CA VAL A 489 -7.22 -9.52 12.37
C VAL A 489 -8.22 -10.62 12.12
N ARG A 490 -9.37 -10.58 12.82
CA ARG A 490 -10.34 -11.66 12.86
C ARG A 490 -11.74 -11.21 12.44
N CYS A 491 -12.43 -12.10 11.73
CA CYS A 491 -13.84 -11.94 11.48
C CYS A 491 -14.63 -12.43 12.69
N GLY A 492 -15.54 -11.60 13.20
CA GLY A 492 -16.37 -11.94 14.34
C GLY A 492 -17.28 -10.80 14.79
N ASN A 493 -18.27 -11.15 15.61
CA ASN A 493 -19.14 -10.16 16.25
C ASN A 493 -18.54 -9.76 17.58
N SER A 494 -18.09 -8.51 17.71
CA SER A 494 -17.46 -8.00 18.94
C SER A 494 -18.46 -7.65 20.06
N VAL A 495 -19.74 -7.63 19.77
CA VAL A 495 -20.82 -7.37 20.74
C VAL A 495 -21.38 -8.65 21.32
N ILE A 496 -21.40 -9.73 20.55
CA ILE A 496 -21.91 -11.04 20.96
C ILE A 496 -20.73 -11.97 21.18
N GLY A 497 -20.53 -12.41 22.41
CA GLY A 497 -19.42 -13.30 22.75
C GLY A 497 -19.41 -13.68 24.24
N VAL A 498 -18.40 -14.45 24.60
CA VAL A 498 -18.20 -14.88 25.99
C VAL A 498 -17.45 -13.79 26.73
N THR A 499 -18.06 -13.26 27.78
CA THR A 499 -17.47 -12.19 28.64
C THR A 499 -16.50 -12.74 29.70
N ASN A 500 -16.60 -14.04 30.03
CA ASN A 500 -15.73 -14.72 30.97
C ASN A 500 -15.13 -15.98 30.31
N LEU A 501 -13.80 -16.06 30.24
CA LEU A 501 -13.08 -17.21 29.69
C LEU A 501 -13.33 -18.51 30.48
N ASP A 502 -13.64 -18.44 31.78
CA ASP A 502 -13.96 -19.61 32.61
C ASP A 502 -15.20 -20.36 32.09
N THR A 503 -16.10 -19.64 31.41
CA THR A 503 -17.27 -20.26 30.76
C THR A 503 -16.85 -21.22 29.66
N LEU A 504 -15.75 -20.97 28.97
CA LEU A 504 -15.22 -21.84 27.90
C LEU A 504 -14.57 -23.11 28.47
N LEU A 505 -14.04 -23.06 29.70
CA LEU A 505 -13.47 -24.25 30.36
C LEU A 505 -14.54 -25.30 30.67
N ASN A 506 -15.78 -24.88 30.86
CA ASN A 506 -16.94 -25.74 31.12
C ASN A 506 -17.72 -26.12 29.83
N GLY A 507 -17.19 -25.76 28.67
CA GLY A 507 -17.86 -25.90 27.37
C GLY A 507 -18.82 -24.75 27.07
N VAL A 508 -19.24 -24.66 25.80
CA VAL A 508 -20.21 -23.63 25.38
C VAL A 508 -21.57 -23.96 25.98
N PRO A 509 -22.24 -23.05 26.69
CA PRO A 509 -23.54 -23.29 27.28
C PRO A 509 -24.57 -23.75 26.23
N LYS A 510 -25.43 -24.68 26.58
CA LYS A 510 -26.45 -25.22 25.64
C LYS A 510 -27.40 -24.12 25.14
N GLU A 511 -27.62 -23.08 25.93
CA GLU A 511 -28.42 -21.92 25.62
C GLU A 511 -27.83 -21.09 24.45
N ALA A 512 -26.53 -21.17 24.24
CA ALA A 512 -25.86 -20.51 23.09
C ALA A 512 -26.24 -21.13 21.73
N PHE A 513 -26.78 -22.35 21.75
CA PHE A 513 -27.24 -23.06 20.54
C PHE A 513 -28.77 -23.05 20.40
N SER A 514 -29.52 -22.54 21.39
CA SER A 514 -30.95 -22.35 21.27
C SER A 514 -31.23 -21.06 20.52
N ALA A 515 -31.57 -21.15 19.24
CA ALA A 515 -32.16 -20.03 18.52
C ALA A 515 -33.53 -19.73 19.17
N GLU A 516 -33.60 -18.74 20.02
CA GLU A 516 -34.85 -18.06 20.32
C GLU A 516 -35.27 -17.24 19.08
N ASN A 517 -35.79 -17.97 18.08
CA ASN A 517 -36.66 -17.38 17.09
C ASN A 517 -38.00 -17.09 17.74
N LYS A 518 -38.13 -15.94 18.35
CA LYS A 518 -39.42 -15.32 18.61
C LYS A 518 -39.28 -13.82 18.36
N GLU A 519 -39.78 -13.43 17.23
CA GLU A 519 -40.20 -12.16 16.62
C GLU A 519 -39.49 -11.78 15.36
#